data_232f078e1670e38ba2d15e15770f8539
#
_entry.id   232f078e1670e38ba2d15e15770f8539
#
_cell.length_a   1.000
_cell.length_b   1.000
_cell.length_c   1.000
_cell.angle_alpha   90.00
_cell.angle_beta   90.00
_cell.angle_gamma   90.00
#
_symmetry.space_group_name_H-M   'P 1'
#
loop_
_entity.id
_entity.type
_entity.pdbx_description
1 polymer ?
#
loop_
_entity_poly.entity_id
_entity_poly.type
_entity_poly.pdbx_seq_one_letter_code
_entity_poly.pdbx_strand_id
1 'polypeptide(L)'
;YIGADGRVYFRYSTKGMTFRRNTIYDLGAPVEKAGTSVVLEPKYYTEGVSYVYGGRENIFPAVVSDVTDASFTSLPDGWRARLEKDRLVVIPDTESERGNYEIQLFAYAEGAKADIYTFRFKYDPALILYDGFDGSDIDDRYWRRFNDHHGTLWSWFQTGDEAQSPVADGKLQLKAVYEDGAYKTGAVTGQNLLDYEPPFRVDCRAAMSRRETGFWCAVWTVPTTGYQNGEIDIMEAGNHYTSSDFTSKIHCTCHNPYTLNTPSKKYEGFRPGQDQPQSGSAVLDNPNDYHIYSVEVTDEAVTWYADGVQIHQYKNIRHTTDDNGYKYAAESTTSSAGETIYPKANYLKNYPFMENRYFAIFDIAVGSSFVGGTNKKDEVPATEGFNAQFDIDWIKISKIK
;
A
#
# COMPACT_ATOMS: atom_id res chain seq x y z
N TYR A 1 -16.21 -43.25 -18.87
CA TYR A 1 -14.97 -42.50 -18.91
C TYR A 1 -13.92 -43.22 -19.72
N ILE A 2 -12.95 -42.56 -20.22
CA ILE A 2 -11.82 -43.16 -20.92
C ILE A 2 -10.72 -43.41 -19.88
N GLY A 3 -10.27 -44.66 -19.71
CA GLY A 3 -9.17 -44.99 -18.83
C GLY A 3 -7.82 -44.53 -19.38
N ALA A 4 -6.80 -44.51 -18.55
CA ALA A 4 -5.41 -44.14 -18.93
C ALA A 4 -4.84 -45.11 -20.03
N ASP A 5 -5.49 -46.25 -20.26
CA ASP A 5 -5.18 -47.25 -21.30
C ASP A 5 -5.90 -46.96 -22.62
N GLY A 6 -6.58 -45.81 -22.77
CA GLY A 6 -7.34 -45.41 -23.95
C GLY A 6 -8.68 -46.15 -24.12
N ARG A 7 -9.08 -46.97 -23.14
CA ARG A 7 -10.33 -47.73 -23.23
C ARG A 7 -11.50 -46.95 -22.65
N VAL A 8 -12.66 -47.07 -23.30
CA VAL A 8 -13.93 -46.48 -22.83
C VAL A 8 -14.56 -47.44 -21.81
N TYR A 9 -14.73 -46.92 -20.59
CA TYR A 9 -15.40 -47.65 -19.53
C TYR A 9 -16.78 -47.05 -19.26
N PHE A 10 -17.80 -47.94 -19.25
CA PHE A 10 -19.16 -47.58 -18.88
C PHE A 10 -19.44 -48.10 -17.47
N ARG A 11 -19.83 -47.24 -16.54
CA ARG A 11 -20.25 -47.64 -15.20
C ARG A 11 -21.76 -47.63 -15.10
N TYR A 12 -22.33 -48.83 -15.06
CA TYR A 12 -23.79 -49.01 -14.86
C TYR A 12 -24.04 -49.70 -13.54
N SER A 13 -25.04 -49.21 -12.80
CA SER A 13 -25.48 -49.80 -11.54
C SER A 13 -26.78 -50.58 -11.61
N THR A 14 -27.25 -50.99 -12.79
CA THR A 14 -28.56 -51.67 -12.95
C THR A 14 -28.41 -53.11 -13.42
N LYS A 15 -29.09 -54.00 -12.70
CA LYS A 15 -29.27 -55.41 -13.08
C LYS A 15 -30.04 -55.51 -14.40
N GLY A 16 -29.48 -56.25 -15.38
CA GLY A 16 -30.26 -56.75 -16.48
C GLY A 16 -30.02 -56.23 -17.89
N MET A 17 -28.88 -55.55 -18.16
CA MET A 17 -28.52 -55.15 -19.53
C MET A 17 -27.69 -56.27 -20.23
N THR A 18 -28.18 -56.77 -21.37
CA THR A 18 -27.44 -57.64 -22.25
C THR A 18 -26.81 -56.82 -23.36
N PHE A 19 -25.47 -56.74 -23.40
CA PHE A 19 -24.78 -56.11 -24.52
C PHE A 19 -24.73 -57.07 -25.72
N ARG A 20 -25.32 -56.69 -26.87
CA ARG A 20 -25.06 -57.35 -28.14
C ARG A 20 -23.77 -56.75 -28.73
N ARG A 21 -23.02 -57.62 -29.48
CA ARG A 21 -21.79 -57.17 -30.18
C ARG A 21 -22.07 -55.92 -30.99
N ASN A 22 -21.52 -54.79 -30.56
CA ASN A 22 -21.45 -53.61 -31.37
C ASN A 22 -20.04 -53.51 -31.95
N THR A 23 -19.94 -53.17 -33.21
CA THR A 23 -18.67 -52.85 -33.85
C THR A 23 -18.13 -51.58 -33.22
N ILE A 24 -16.98 -51.69 -32.53
CA ILE A 24 -16.25 -50.52 -32.09
C ILE A 24 -15.55 -49.98 -33.33
N TYR A 25 -15.98 -48.83 -33.83
CA TYR A 25 -15.25 -48.12 -34.84
C TYR A 25 -13.94 -47.60 -34.19
N ASP A 26 -12.83 -47.88 -34.87
CA ASP A 26 -11.57 -47.23 -34.53
C ASP A 26 -11.71 -45.73 -34.87
N LEU A 27 -11.83 -44.92 -33.86
CA LEU A 27 -11.99 -43.49 -34.01
C LEU A 27 -10.66 -42.78 -34.35
N GLY A 28 -9.64 -43.54 -34.72
CA GLY A 28 -8.30 -43.03 -34.94
C GLY A 28 -7.54 -42.76 -33.63
N ALA A 29 -6.28 -42.44 -33.72
CA ALA A 29 -5.51 -42.00 -32.56
C ALA A 29 -6.24 -40.80 -31.91
N PRO A 30 -6.42 -40.80 -30.58
CA PRO A 30 -7.04 -39.68 -29.91
C PRO A 30 -6.24 -38.42 -30.33
N VAL A 31 -6.94 -37.49 -30.97
CA VAL A 31 -6.39 -36.15 -31.12
C VAL A 31 -6.26 -35.66 -29.69
N GLU A 32 -5.04 -35.50 -29.21
CA GLU A 32 -4.80 -34.76 -27.97
C GLU A 32 -5.39 -33.37 -28.20
N LYS A 33 -6.63 -33.16 -27.76
CA LYS A 33 -7.19 -31.83 -27.66
C LYS A 33 -6.31 -31.13 -26.63
N ALA A 34 -5.71 -30.00 -27.01
CA ALA A 34 -5.08 -29.11 -26.07
C ALA A 34 -6.05 -28.89 -24.89
N GLY A 35 -5.59 -29.14 -23.70
CA GLY A 35 -6.36 -28.87 -22.48
C GLY A 35 -6.65 -27.38 -22.36
N THR A 36 -7.56 -27.03 -21.47
CA THR A 36 -7.77 -25.61 -21.12
C THR A 36 -6.49 -25.01 -20.51
N SER A 37 -6.35 -23.70 -20.57
CA SER A 37 -5.31 -22.99 -19.82
C SER A 37 -5.90 -21.79 -19.10
N VAL A 38 -5.65 -21.70 -17.79
CA VAL A 38 -5.98 -20.55 -16.95
C VAL A 38 -4.78 -20.24 -16.08
N VAL A 39 -4.04 -19.19 -16.46
CA VAL A 39 -2.82 -18.77 -15.78
C VAL A 39 -3.01 -17.33 -15.31
N LEU A 40 -3.06 -17.13 -13.98
CA LEU A 40 -3.10 -15.78 -13.41
C LEU A 40 -1.74 -15.11 -13.61
N GLU A 41 -1.76 -13.82 -13.92
CA GLU A 41 -0.52 -13.07 -14.14
C GLU A 41 0.27 -12.94 -12.83
N PRO A 42 1.57 -13.31 -12.81
CA PRO A 42 2.41 -13.28 -11.60
C PRO A 42 2.56 -11.89 -10.96
N LYS A 43 2.32 -10.83 -11.72
CA LYS A 43 2.28 -9.46 -11.20
C LYS A 43 1.18 -9.25 -10.15
N TYR A 44 0.05 -9.97 -10.28
CA TYR A 44 -1.14 -9.75 -9.46
C TYR A 44 -1.48 -10.93 -8.54
N TYR A 45 -0.83 -12.05 -8.77
CA TYR A 45 -1.12 -13.28 -8.03
C TYR A 45 0.14 -14.09 -7.74
N THR A 46 0.40 -14.29 -6.46
CA THR A 46 1.38 -15.26 -5.95
C THR A 46 0.65 -16.25 -5.06
N GLU A 47 0.71 -17.53 -5.42
CA GLU A 47 -0.04 -18.59 -4.75
C GLU A 47 0.24 -18.65 -3.25
N GLY A 48 -0.82 -18.60 -2.44
CA GLY A 48 -0.77 -18.67 -0.99
C GLY A 48 -0.25 -17.42 -0.29
N VAL A 49 0.08 -16.35 -1.05
CA VAL A 49 0.53 -15.05 -0.55
C VAL A 49 -0.50 -13.97 -0.84
N SER A 50 -1.14 -14.01 -2.01
CA SER A 50 -2.09 -12.98 -2.45
C SER A 50 -3.31 -12.88 -1.56
N TYR A 51 -3.67 -11.66 -1.21
CA TYR A 51 -4.87 -11.35 -0.43
C TYR A 51 -6.07 -11.05 -1.33
N VAL A 52 -7.25 -11.36 -0.79
CA VAL A 52 -8.54 -10.87 -1.29
C VAL A 52 -9.23 -10.08 -0.19
N TYR A 53 -9.97 -9.06 -0.60
CA TYR A 53 -10.56 -8.07 0.31
C TYR A 53 -12.08 -8.14 0.25
N GLY A 54 -12.74 -8.14 1.40
CA GLY A 54 -14.17 -8.35 1.54
C GLY A 54 -15.03 -7.25 0.92
N GLY A 55 -16.19 -7.66 0.43
CA GLY A 55 -17.23 -6.76 -0.06
C GLY A 55 -16.93 -6.07 -1.39
N ARG A 56 -15.81 -6.38 -2.04
CA ARG A 56 -15.43 -5.82 -3.35
C ARG A 56 -14.95 -6.89 -4.32
N GLU A 57 -14.93 -6.55 -5.59
CA GLU A 57 -14.30 -7.37 -6.61
C GLU A 57 -12.78 -7.33 -6.49
N ASN A 58 -12.17 -8.51 -6.35
CA ASN A 58 -10.72 -8.69 -6.45
C ASN A 58 -10.44 -9.28 -7.83
N ILE A 59 -9.81 -8.48 -8.68
CA ILE A 59 -9.60 -8.80 -10.09
C ILE A 59 -8.16 -9.30 -10.25
N PHE A 60 -8.02 -10.50 -10.81
CA PHE A 60 -6.74 -11.11 -11.15
C PHE A 60 -6.67 -11.31 -12.66
N PRO A 61 -5.93 -10.47 -13.38
CA PRO A 61 -5.67 -10.68 -14.81
C PRO A 61 -5.11 -12.06 -15.09
N ALA A 62 -5.56 -12.67 -16.18
CA ALA A 62 -5.23 -14.05 -16.51
C ALA A 62 -5.10 -14.26 -18.03
N VAL A 63 -4.24 -15.18 -18.40
CA VAL A 63 -4.24 -15.75 -19.75
C VAL A 63 -5.18 -16.96 -19.74
N VAL A 64 -6.29 -16.85 -20.49
CA VAL A 64 -7.31 -17.89 -20.60
C VAL A 64 -7.36 -18.38 -22.04
N SER A 65 -7.13 -19.67 -22.28
CA SER A 65 -7.25 -20.28 -23.62
C SER A 65 -7.99 -21.60 -23.58
N ASP A 66 -8.69 -21.89 -24.67
CA ASP A 66 -9.46 -23.12 -24.90
C ASP A 66 -10.55 -23.40 -23.86
N VAL A 67 -11.00 -22.41 -23.10
CA VAL A 67 -12.11 -22.50 -22.15
C VAL A 67 -13.41 -22.10 -22.83
N THR A 68 -14.36 -23.05 -22.93
CA THR A 68 -15.70 -22.82 -23.47
C THR A 68 -16.76 -22.61 -22.39
N ASP A 69 -16.53 -23.16 -21.20
CA ASP A 69 -17.37 -22.99 -20.01
C ASP A 69 -16.53 -23.13 -18.74
N ALA A 70 -16.98 -22.54 -17.64
CA ALA A 70 -16.29 -22.58 -16.36
C ALA A 70 -17.28 -22.59 -15.19
N SER A 71 -16.96 -23.37 -14.14
CA SER A 71 -17.75 -23.42 -12.92
C SER A 71 -16.85 -23.49 -11.68
N PHE A 72 -17.35 -23.00 -10.55
CA PHE A 72 -16.70 -23.10 -9.24
C PHE A 72 -17.50 -24.04 -8.35
N THR A 73 -16.84 -25.06 -7.79
CA THR A 73 -17.52 -26.13 -7.03
C THR A 73 -17.22 -26.13 -5.54
N SER A 74 -16.23 -25.37 -5.09
CA SER A 74 -15.85 -25.27 -3.69
C SER A 74 -15.48 -23.83 -3.31
N LEU A 75 -16.46 -22.92 -3.46
CA LEU A 75 -16.34 -21.59 -2.89
C LEU A 75 -16.63 -21.64 -1.38
N PRO A 76 -15.92 -20.86 -0.57
CA PRO A 76 -16.28 -20.64 0.81
C PRO A 76 -17.69 -20.02 0.92
N ASP A 77 -18.35 -20.23 2.06
CA ASP A 77 -19.71 -19.75 2.27
C ASP A 77 -19.80 -18.22 2.04
N GLY A 78 -20.80 -17.80 1.26
CA GLY A 78 -21.02 -16.41 0.90
C GLY A 78 -20.08 -15.82 -0.16
N TRP A 79 -18.99 -16.53 -0.52
CA TRP A 79 -18.08 -16.06 -1.56
C TRP A 79 -18.70 -16.24 -2.95
N ARG A 80 -18.29 -15.36 -3.85
CA ARG A 80 -18.63 -15.43 -5.27
C ARG A 80 -17.35 -15.36 -6.10
N ALA A 81 -17.30 -16.12 -7.18
CA ALA A 81 -16.22 -16.04 -8.15
C ALA A 81 -16.75 -16.24 -9.57
N ARG A 82 -16.06 -15.66 -10.55
CA ARG A 82 -16.32 -15.88 -11.97
C ARG A 82 -15.01 -15.77 -12.76
N LEU A 83 -14.91 -16.59 -13.80
CA LEU A 83 -13.87 -16.48 -14.80
C LEU A 83 -14.42 -15.68 -15.98
N GLU A 84 -13.74 -14.64 -16.35
CA GLU A 84 -13.98 -13.85 -17.56
C GLU A 84 -12.93 -14.21 -18.61
N LYS A 85 -13.01 -13.61 -19.79
CA LYS A 85 -12.13 -13.94 -20.91
C LYS A 85 -10.63 -13.74 -20.59
N ASP A 86 -10.32 -12.78 -19.74
CA ASP A 86 -8.97 -12.29 -19.47
C ASP A 86 -8.68 -12.12 -17.97
N ARG A 87 -9.57 -12.61 -17.09
CA ARG A 87 -9.40 -12.43 -15.65
C ARG A 87 -10.23 -13.39 -14.81
N LEU A 88 -9.71 -13.66 -13.61
CA LEU A 88 -10.47 -14.26 -12.51
C LEU A 88 -10.96 -13.13 -11.58
N VAL A 89 -12.24 -13.13 -11.24
CA VAL A 89 -12.82 -12.21 -10.25
C VAL A 89 -13.27 -13.00 -9.04
N VAL A 90 -12.84 -12.57 -7.85
CA VAL A 90 -13.18 -13.17 -6.55
C VAL A 90 -13.77 -12.11 -5.64
N ILE A 91 -14.91 -12.44 -5.01
CA ILE A 91 -15.63 -11.53 -4.11
C ILE A 91 -15.87 -12.28 -2.80
N PRO A 92 -15.00 -12.09 -1.78
CA PRO A 92 -15.21 -12.66 -0.45
C PRO A 92 -16.42 -12.04 0.25
N ASP A 93 -17.06 -12.83 1.09
CA ASP A 93 -18.03 -12.32 2.04
C ASP A 93 -17.31 -11.52 3.15
N THR A 94 -17.90 -10.40 3.56
CA THR A 94 -17.38 -9.54 4.64
C THR A 94 -17.43 -10.20 6.01
N GLU A 95 -18.34 -11.16 6.20
CA GLU A 95 -18.51 -11.91 7.44
C GLU A 95 -17.56 -13.12 7.57
N SER A 96 -16.77 -13.39 6.53
CA SER A 96 -15.80 -14.47 6.57
C SER A 96 -14.73 -14.24 7.63
N GLU A 97 -14.31 -15.31 8.28
CA GLU A 97 -13.22 -15.25 9.26
C GLU A 97 -11.86 -15.00 8.60
N ARG A 98 -10.91 -14.51 9.37
CA ARG A 98 -9.53 -14.42 8.93
C ARG A 98 -8.96 -15.81 8.67
N GLY A 99 -8.39 -16.04 7.48
CA GLY A 99 -7.85 -17.36 7.14
C GLY A 99 -7.22 -17.46 5.75
N ASN A 100 -6.82 -18.68 5.43
CA ASN A 100 -6.42 -19.07 4.08
C ASN A 100 -7.59 -19.80 3.42
N TYR A 101 -7.85 -19.44 2.20
CA TYR A 101 -8.99 -19.95 1.44
C TYR A 101 -8.53 -20.51 0.12
N GLU A 102 -9.12 -21.64 -0.26
CA GLU A 102 -8.90 -22.29 -1.53
C GLU A 102 -10.19 -22.24 -2.36
N ILE A 103 -10.07 -21.88 -3.62
CA ILE A 103 -11.16 -21.97 -4.59
C ILE A 103 -10.76 -22.88 -5.73
N GLN A 104 -11.69 -23.70 -6.20
CA GLN A 104 -11.47 -24.61 -7.34
C GLN A 104 -12.34 -24.20 -8.53
N LEU A 105 -11.66 -23.94 -9.63
CA LEU A 105 -12.24 -23.65 -10.93
C LEU A 105 -12.19 -24.91 -11.79
N PHE A 106 -13.36 -25.32 -12.31
CA PHE A 106 -13.50 -26.35 -13.36
C PHE A 106 -13.64 -25.64 -14.70
N ALA A 107 -12.66 -25.77 -15.54
CA ALA A 107 -12.65 -25.19 -16.88
C ALA A 107 -12.87 -26.29 -17.93
N TYR A 108 -13.76 -26.04 -18.88
CA TYR A 108 -14.16 -27.00 -19.89
C TYR A 108 -13.76 -26.51 -21.28
N ALA A 109 -13.09 -27.37 -22.05
CA ALA A 109 -12.96 -27.23 -23.49
C ALA A 109 -14.06 -28.01 -24.20
N GLU A 110 -14.41 -27.60 -25.41
CA GLU A 110 -15.45 -28.29 -26.20
C GLU A 110 -15.16 -29.80 -26.35
N GLY A 111 -16.06 -30.62 -25.81
CA GLY A 111 -15.99 -32.07 -25.88
C GLY A 111 -14.87 -32.71 -25.05
N ALA A 112 -14.22 -31.97 -24.14
CA ALA A 112 -13.19 -32.49 -23.26
C ALA A 112 -13.67 -32.61 -21.80
N LYS A 113 -12.91 -33.35 -20.97
CA LYS A 113 -13.05 -33.36 -19.51
C LYS A 113 -12.62 -32.04 -18.95
N ALA A 114 -13.22 -31.58 -17.85
CA ALA A 114 -12.81 -30.40 -17.15
C ALA A 114 -11.38 -30.50 -16.64
N ASP A 115 -10.59 -29.47 -16.85
CA ASP A 115 -9.38 -29.24 -16.11
C ASP A 115 -9.71 -28.53 -14.78
N ILE A 116 -8.95 -28.84 -13.75
CA ILE A 116 -9.18 -28.28 -12.40
C ILE A 116 -8.02 -27.37 -12.04
N TYR A 117 -8.33 -26.13 -11.78
CA TYR A 117 -7.39 -25.12 -11.30
C TYR A 117 -7.69 -24.79 -9.84
N THR A 118 -6.67 -24.74 -9.03
CA THR A 118 -6.77 -24.40 -7.61
C THR A 118 -6.06 -23.08 -7.36
N PHE A 119 -6.78 -22.12 -6.77
CA PHE A 119 -6.23 -20.83 -6.38
C PHE A 119 -6.33 -20.66 -4.87
N ARG A 120 -5.26 -20.17 -4.25
CA ARG A 120 -5.16 -19.96 -2.79
C ARG A 120 -4.96 -18.51 -2.46
N PHE A 121 -5.83 -18.00 -1.60
CA PHE A 121 -5.86 -16.61 -1.18
C PHE A 121 -5.82 -16.50 0.34
N LYS A 122 -5.33 -15.37 0.83
CA LYS A 122 -5.48 -14.95 2.22
C LYS A 122 -6.64 -13.96 2.34
N TYR A 123 -7.35 -14.03 3.44
CA TYR A 123 -8.41 -13.08 3.77
C TYR A 123 -8.28 -12.63 5.22
N ASP A 124 -8.47 -11.32 5.45
CA ASP A 124 -8.56 -10.71 6.78
C ASP A 124 -9.58 -9.56 6.70
N PRO A 125 -10.70 -9.60 7.46
CA PRO A 125 -11.74 -8.58 7.39
C PRO A 125 -11.27 -7.19 7.83
N ALA A 126 -10.22 -7.11 8.64
CA ALA A 126 -9.63 -5.83 9.04
C ALA A 126 -8.65 -5.27 7.98
N LEU A 127 -8.22 -6.08 7.02
CA LEU A 127 -7.21 -5.68 6.05
C LEU A 127 -7.82 -4.82 4.94
N ILE A 128 -7.21 -3.66 4.69
CA ILE A 128 -7.52 -2.79 3.55
C ILE A 128 -6.60 -3.12 2.39
N LEU A 129 -5.30 -3.27 2.67
CA LEU A 129 -4.26 -3.69 1.73
C LEU A 129 -3.14 -4.42 2.46
N TYR A 130 -2.60 -5.44 1.82
CA TYR A 130 -1.25 -5.97 2.04
C TYR A 130 -0.59 -6.10 0.68
N ASP A 131 0.61 -5.57 0.56
CA ASP A 131 1.46 -5.77 -0.60
C ASP A 131 2.87 -6.13 -0.12
N GLY A 132 3.32 -7.33 -0.48
CA GLY A 132 4.67 -7.85 -0.21
C GLY A 132 5.61 -7.60 -1.38
N PHE A 133 5.14 -6.93 -2.44
CA PHE A 133 5.92 -6.74 -3.67
C PHE A 133 6.53 -8.03 -4.22
N ASP A 134 5.80 -9.16 -4.03
CA ASP A 134 6.21 -10.49 -4.47
C ASP A 134 6.04 -10.70 -5.99
N GLY A 135 5.38 -9.76 -6.68
CA GLY A 135 5.15 -9.79 -8.11
C GLY A 135 6.39 -9.43 -8.93
N SER A 136 6.21 -9.34 -10.24
CA SER A 136 7.26 -8.94 -11.19
C SER A 136 7.33 -7.43 -11.43
N ASP A 137 6.34 -6.68 -10.93
CA ASP A 137 6.22 -5.24 -11.04
C ASP A 137 5.27 -4.74 -9.93
N ILE A 138 5.15 -3.40 -9.75
CA ILE A 138 4.13 -2.84 -8.87
C ILE A 138 2.73 -3.27 -9.35
N ASP A 139 1.84 -3.55 -8.40
CA ASP A 139 0.44 -3.84 -8.69
C ASP A 139 -0.30 -2.56 -9.04
N ASP A 140 -0.56 -2.34 -10.35
CA ASP A 140 -1.17 -1.11 -10.86
C ASP A 140 -2.67 -0.96 -10.51
N ARG A 141 -3.27 -1.93 -9.84
CA ARG A 141 -4.59 -1.79 -9.20
C ARG A 141 -4.52 -0.89 -7.97
N TYR A 142 -3.35 -0.79 -7.33
CA TYR A 142 -3.12 -0.07 -6.07
C TYR A 142 -2.05 1.01 -6.16
N TRP A 143 -1.08 0.86 -7.09
CA TRP A 143 0.12 1.69 -7.16
C TRP A 143 0.39 2.22 -8.55
N ARG A 144 0.94 3.40 -8.60
CA ARG A 144 1.54 3.95 -9.82
C ARG A 144 2.87 4.61 -9.49
N ARG A 145 3.80 4.57 -10.42
CA ARG A 145 4.99 5.42 -10.41
C ARG A 145 4.57 6.83 -10.75
N PHE A 146 5.23 7.82 -10.21
CA PHE A 146 4.92 9.20 -10.55
C PHE A 146 6.17 10.06 -10.72
N ASN A 147 6.04 11.06 -11.56
CA ASN A 147 7.04 12.08 -11.80
C ASN A 147 7.00 13.08 -10.65
N ASP A 148 8.01 13.94 -10.64
CA ASP A 148 8.22 15.00 -9.68
C ASP A 148 6.92 15.66 -9.17
N HIS A 149 6.57 15.36 -7.94
CA HIS A 149 5.32 15.71 -7.30
C HIS A 149 5.16 17.23 -7.12
N HIS A 150 6.26 17.94 -6.92
CA HIS A 150 6.31 19.37 -6.67
C HIS A 150 6.91 20.18 -7.83
N GLY A 151 7.11 19.57 -8.97
CA GLY A 151 7.68 20.22 -10.15
C GLY A 151 9.14 20.64 -9.92
N THR A 152 9.52 21.79 -10.49
CA THR A 152 10.91 22.27 -10.48
C THR A 152 11.35 22.93 -9.18
N LEU A 153 10.42 23.15 -8.24
CA LEU A 153 10.70 23.90 -7.01
C LEU A 153 11.40 23.07 -5.93
N TRP A 154 11.31 21.71 -6.03
CA TRP A 154 11.84 20.80 -5.02
C TRP A 154 12.91 19.88 -5.60
N SER A 155 13.89 19.52 -4.80
CA SER A 155 15.02 18.67 -5.17
C SER A 155 14.68 17.16 -5.13
N TRP A 156 13.50 16.76 -5.59
CA TRP A 156 13.07 15.36 -5.48
C TRP A 156 13.50 14.51 -6.66
N PHE A 157 13.62 15.07 -7.86
CA PHE A 157 14.13 14.42 -9.08
C PHE A 157 13.38 13.16 -9.52
N GLN A 158 12.13 13.00 -9.14
CA GLN A 158 11.31 11.82 -9.44
C GLN A 158 11.03 11.73 -10.94
N THR A 159 11.31 10.57 -11.54
CA THR A 159 11.17 10.37 -12.99
C THR A 159 9.91 9.61 -13.39
N GLY A 160 9.36 8.81 -12.50
CA GLY A 160 8.26 7.89 -12.81
C GLY A 160 8.70 6.64 -13.58
N ASP A 161 10.00 6.46 -13.79
CA ASP A 161 10.55 5.32 -14.54
C ASP A 161 10.67 4.08 -13.66
N GLU A 162 10.47 2.90 -14.26
CA GLU A 162 10.65 1.62 -13.60
C GLU A 162 12.09 1.42 -13.10
N ALA A 163 13.08 1.94 -13.84
CA ALA A 163 14.49 1.83 -13.48
C ALA A 163 14.82 2.39 -12.09
N GLN A 164 14.08 3.44 -11.64
CA GLN A 164 14.21 4.06 -10.33
C GLN A 164 13.28 3.48 -9.28
N SER A 165 12.30 2.64 -9.67
CA SER A 165 11.37 1.99 -8.75
C SER A 165 10.99 0.58 -9.20
N PRO A 166 11.98 -0.32 -9.46
CA PRO A 166 11.69 -1.69 -9.82
C PRO A 166 11.16 -2.50 -8.64
N VAL A 167 10.33 -3.51 -8.96
CA VAL A 167 10.04 -4.62 -8.05
C VAL A 167 10.98 -5.76 -8.39
N ALA A 168 11.85 -6.12 -7.47
CA ALA A 168 12.83 -7.19 -7.65
C ALA A 168 13.18 -7.81 -6.30
N ASP A 169 13.50 -9.10 -6.29
CA ASP A 169 13.89 -9.86 -5.10
C ASP A 169 12.82 -9.79 -3.98
N GLY A 170 11.54 -9.77 -4.35
CA GLY A 170 10.41 -9.72 -3.41
C GLY A 170 10.31 -8.39 -2.65
N LYS A 171 10.64 -7.27 -3.30
CA LYS A 171 10.54 -5.93 -2.70
C LYS A 171 10.48 -4.83 -3.75
N LEU A 172 9.89 -3.70 -3.39
CA LEU A 172 10.01 -2.45 -4.15
C LEU A 172 11.33 -1.78 -3.79
N GLN A 173 12.17 -1.46 -4.80
CA GLN A 173 13.46 -0.81 -4.63
C GLN A 173 13.39 0.62 -5.16
N LEU A 174 13.32 1.61 -4.28
CA LEU A 174 13.41 3.01 -4.69
C LEU A 174 14.87 3.41 -4.78
N LYS A 175 15.29 3.87 -5.95
CA LYS A 175 16.69 4.22 -6.26
C LYS A 175 16.82 5.71 -6.50
N ALA A 176 17.95 6.27 -6.04
CA ALA A 176 18.39 7.60 -6.42
C ALA A 176 19.79 7.50 -6.99
N VAL A 177 19.95 7.93 -8.23
CA VAL A 177 21.23 7.86 -8.95
C VAL A 177 21.54 9.21 -9.58
N TYR A 178 22.84 9.47 -9.82
CA TYR A 178 23.30 10.57 -10.66
C TYR A 178 23.85 10.00 -11.95
N GLU A 179 23.17 10.21 -13.05
CA GLU A 179 23.48 9.66 -14.37
C GLU A 179 23.17 10.70 -15.45
N ASP A 180 23.99 10.73 -16.49
CA ASP A 180 23.83 11.66 -17.63
C ASP A 180 23.76 13.13 -17.24
N GLY A 181 24.47 13.50 -16.16
CA GLY A 181 24.51 14.87 -15.66
C GLY A 181 23.29 15.29 -14.84
N ALA A 182 22.44 14.35 -14.41
CA ALA A 182 21.24 14.64 -13.62
C ALA A 182 20.97 13.58 -12.55
N TYR A 183 20.35 14.00 -11.47
CA TYR A 183 19.73 13.05 -10.52
C TYR A 183 18.45 12.47 -11.11
N LYS A 184 18.21 11.19 -10.82
CA LYS A 184 16.98 10.45 -11.10
C LYS A 184 16.58 9.68 -9.86
N THR A 185 15.34 9.86 -9.40
CA THR A 185 14.84 9.21 -8.17
C THR A 185 13.53 8.50 -8.39
N GLY A 186 13.27 7.47 -7.56
CA GLY A 186 12.05 6.67 -7.61
C GLY A 186 10.98 7.16 -6.65
N ALA A 187 9.72 7.03 -7.07
CA ALA A 187 8.56 7.29 -6.24
C ALA A 187 7.35 6.47 -6.70
N VAL A 188 6.57 5.98 -5.72
CA VAL A 188 5.36 5.17 -5.94
C VAL A 188 4.24 5.69 -5.04
N THR A 189 3.04 5.80 -5.59
CA THR A 189 1.86 6.34 -4.89
C THR A 189 0.61 5.53 -5.14
N GLY A 190 -0.26 5.46 -4.13
CA GLY A 190 -1.64 4.97 -4.26
C GLY A 190 -2.67 6.00 -4.73
N GLN A 191 -2.25 7.22 -5.03
CA GLN A 191 -3.15 8.31 -5.42
C GLN A 191 -4.07 7.94 -6.58
N ASN A 192 -5.39 8.12 -6.40
CA ASN A 192 -6.47 7.79 -7.34
C ASN A 192 -6.65 6.30 -7.65
N LEU A 193 -5.96 5.41 -6.94
CA LEU A 193 -6.05 3.96 -7.09
C LEU A 193 -6.52 3.29 -5.80
N LEU A 194 -5.89 3.61 -4.69
CA LEU A 194 -6.25 3.09 -3.37
C LEU A 194 -6.28 4.22 -2.36
N ASP A 195 -7.44 4.49 -1.82
CA ASP A 195 -7.62 5.35 -0.66
C ASP A 195 -8.26 4.60 0.52
N TYR A 196 -8.01 5.07 1.73
CA TYR A 196 -8.51 4.49 2.97
C TYR A 196 -8.90 5.59 3.96
N GLU A 197 -9.85 5.26 4.84
CA GLU A 197 -10.40 6.22 5.80
C GLU A 197 -10.01 5.85 7.23
N PRO A 198 -9.82 6.85 8.11
CA PRO A 198 -9.59 6.59 9.52
C PRO A 198 -10.87 6.04 10.21
N PRO A 199 -10.73 5.28 11.30
CA PRO A 199 -9.47 4.94 11.94
C PRO A 199 -8.72 3.83 11.20
N PHE A 200 -7.40 4.02 11.02
CA PHE A 200 -6.55 3.05 10.34
C PHE A 200 -5.18 2.90 11.01
N ARG A 201 -4.51 1.81 10.68
CA ARG A 201 -3.10 1.57 10.94
C ARG A 201 -2.38 1.25 9.64
N VAL A 202 -1.24 1.89 9.44
CA VAL A 202 -0.28 1.53 8.39
C VAL A 202 0.95 0.95 9.07
N ASP A 203 1.38 -0.22 8.62
CA ASP A 203 2.67 -0.84 8.94
C ASP A 203 3.47 -0.97 7.65
N CYS A 204 4.72 -0.54 7.63
CA CYS A 204 5.61 -0.68 6.50
C CYS A 204 6.95 -1.23 6.97
N ARG A 205 7.40 -2.35 6.37
CA ARG A 205 8.75 -2.88 6.62
C ARG A 205 9.68 -2.39 5.52
N ALA A 206 10.67 -1.61 5.90
CA ALA A 206 11.56 -0.96 4.96
C ALA A 206 12.99 -0.87 5.49
N ALA A 207 13.96 -0.69 4.57
CA ALA A 207 15.38 -0.56 4.87
C ALA A 207 16.03 0.52 4.02
N MET A 208 16.88 1.33 4.62
CA MET A 208 17.78 2.24 3.90
C MET A 208 19.02 1.46 3.46
N SER A 209 18.85 0.55 2.49
CA SER A 209 19.87 -0.44 2.12
C SER A 209 21.16 0.15 1.56
N ARG A 210 21.08 1.34 0.97
CA ARG A 210 22.26 2.13 0.55
C ARG A 210 22.02 3.61 0.76
N ARG A 211 22.88 4.27 1.53
CA ARG A 211 22.75 5.68 1.88
C ARG A 211 23.95 6.48 1.39
N GLU A 212 23.69 7.62 0.79
CA GLU A 212 24.67 8.61 0.34
C GLU A 212 24.41 9.95 1.01
N THR A 213 25.40 10.82 1.07
CA THR A 213 25.22 12.19 1.62
C THR A 213 24.19 12.96 0.78
N GLY A 214 23.21 13.54 1.44
CA GLY A 214 22.09 14.23 0.78
C GLY A 214 20.93 13.33 0.38
N PHE A 215 21.03 12.01 0.64
CA PHE A 215 19.92 11.08 0.52
C PHE A 215 18.80 11.42 1.50
N TRP A 216 17.56 11.34 1.03
CA TRP A 216 16.35 11.50 1.83
C TRP A 216 15.27 10.56 1.32
N CYS A 217 14.69 9.75 2.20
CA CYS A 217 13.60 8.85 1.87
C CYS A 217 12.41 9.01 2.80
N ALA A 218 11.22 8.67 2.33
CA ALA A 218 9.99 8.75 3.11
C ALA A 218 9.01 7.60 2.83
N VAL A 219 8.28 7.24 3.88
CA VAL A 219 7.01 6.53 3.86
C VAL A 219 5.99 7.46 4.50
N TRP A 220 5.00 7.88 3.76
CA TRP A 220 4.05 8.88 4.21
C TRP A 220 2.65 8.66 3.65
N THR A 221 1.68 9.33 4.22
CA THR A 221 0.28 9.26 3.78
C THR A 221 -0.33 10.65 3.69
N VAL A 222 -1.13 10.84 2.66
CA VAL A 222 -1.62 12.15 2.25
C VAL A 222 -3.14 12.12 2.14
N PRO A 223 -3.82 13.17 2.63
CA PRO A 223 -5.24 13.34 2.39
C PRO A 223 -5.57 13.46 0.89
N THR A 224 -6.63 12.81 0.43
CA THR A 224 -7.11 12.93 -0.95
C THR A 224 -7.49 14.36 -1.34
N THR A 225 -7.69 15.22 -0.36
CA THR A 225 -7.99 16.65 -0.50
C THR A 225 -6.75 17.54 -0.60
N GLY A 226 -5.55 16.95 -0.51
CA GLY A 226 -4.26 17.62 -0.59
C GLY A 226 -3.47 17.59 0.73
N TYR A 227 -2.13 17.55 0.63
CA TYR A 227 -1.21 17.38 1.77
C TYR A 227 -1.36 18.48 2.82
N GLN A 228 -1.71 19.70 2.45
CA GLN A 228 -1.97 20.79 3.40
C GLN A 228 -3.16 20.51 4.35
N ASN A 229 -3.91 19.45 4.16
CA ASN A 229 -5.09 19.12 4.95
C ASN A 229 -4.86 17.98 5.97
N GLY A 230 -3.61 17.64 6.27
CA GLY A 230 -3.29 16.65 7.30
C GLY A 230 -2.36 15.54 6.81
N GLU A 231 -1.31 15.86 6.08
CA GLU A 231 -0.21 14.95 5.75
C GLU A 231 0.37 14.30 7.00
N ILE A 232 0.71 13.02 6.90
CA ILE A 232 1.30 12.23 7.99
C ILE A 232 2.52 11.49 7.44
N ASP A 233 3.70 11.91 7.87
CA ASP A 233 4.96 11.24 7.58
C ASP A 233 5.15 10.11 8.58
N ILE A 234 5.04 8.87 8.09
CA ILE A 234 5.18 7.67 8.91
C ILE A 234 6.64 7.49 9.28
N MET A 235 7.53 7.70 8.31
CA MET A 235 8.97 7.68 8.48
C MET A 235 9.61 8.57 7.44
N GLU A 236 10.50 9.44 7.88
CA GLU A 236 11.47 10.16 7.08
C GLU A 236 12.87 9.91 7.61
N ALA A 237 13.82 9.72 6.73
CA ALA A 237 15.22 9.54 7.11
C ALA A 237 16.16 10.01 5.99
N GLY A 238 17.41 10.31 6.37
CA GLY A 238 18.38 10.73 5.37
C GLY A 238 19.81 10.82 5.90
N ASN A 239 20.73 11.09 5.01
CA ASN A 239 22.10 11.41 5.35
C ASN A 239 22.33 12.92 5.21
N HIS A 240 22.47 13.58 6.34
CA HIS A 240 22.66 15.03 6.41
C HIS A 240 24.04 15.46 5.88
N TYR A 241 24.09 16.57 5.14
CA TYR A 241 25.35 17.07 4.58
C TYR A 241 26.40 17.45 5.62
N THR A 242 25.98 17.88 6.82
CA THR A 242 26.87 18.45 7.84
C THR A 242 26.72 17.86 9.24
N SER A 243 25.70 17.03 9.50
CA SER A 243 25.42 16.47 10.82
C SER A 243 25.39 14.95 10.81
N SER A 244 26.35 14.31 11.50
CA SER A 244 26.40 12.87 11.68
C SER A 244 25.28 12.34 12.60
N ASP A 245 24.78 13.15 13.53
CA ASP A 245 23.74 12.74 14.49
C ASP A 245 22.38 12.50 13.80
N PHE A 246 22.19 13.03 12.60
CA PHE A 246 20.99 12.86 11.83
C PHE A 246 20.93 11.50 11.14
N THR A 247 22.07 10.92 10.80
CA THR A 247 22.16 9.73 9.94
C THR A 247 21.63 8.43 10.57
N SER A 248 21.55 8.36 11.90
CA SER A 248 20.98 7.23 12.64
C SER A 248 19.54 7.45 13.09
N LYS A 249 18.97 8.62 12.79
CA LYS A 249 17.62 8.99 13.21
C LYS A 249 16.60 8.81 12.10
N ILE A 250 15.44 8.37 12.50
CA ILE A 250 14.20 8.52 11.72
C ILE A 250 13.37 9.64 12.35
N HIS A 251 12.62 10.30 11.54
CA HIS A 251 11.68 11.34 11.92
C HIS A 251 10.27 10.90 11.53
N CYS A 252 9.29 11.38 12.28
CA CYS A 252 7.88 11.23 11.95
C CYS A 252 7.18 12.56 12.21
N THR A 253 6.19 12.90 11.40
CA THR A 253 5.54 14.22 11.47
C THR A 253 4.06 14.09 11.12
N CYS A 254 3.22 14.94 11.69
CA CYS A 254 1.91 15.25 11.12
C CYS A 254 1.83 16.74 10.81
N HIS A 255 1.45 17.06 9.59
CA HIS A 255 1.28 18.44 9.15
C HIS A 255 -0.14 18.90 9.42
N ASN A 256 -0.34 19.47 10.60
CA ASN A 256 -1.62 20.04 10.98
C ASN A 256 -1.68 21.50 10.47
N PRO A 257 -2.59 21.82 9.52
CA PRO A 257 -2.70 23.18 8.98
C PRO A 257 -3.18 24.21 10.01
N TYR A 258 -3.76 23.74 11.10
CA TYR A 258 -4.29 24.58 12.18
C TYR A 258 -3.32 24.72 13.35
N THR A 259 -2.02 24.71 13.07
CA THR A 259 -0.98 24.68 14.09
C THR A 259 -1.10 25.78 15.14
N LEU A 260 -1.07 25.35 16.38
CA LEU A 260 -0.90 26.21 17.55
C LEU A 260 0.55 26.73 17.70
N ASN A 261 1.50 26.17 16.94
CA ASN A 261 2.95 26.30 17.11
C ASN A 261 3.58 27.53 16.46
N THR A 262 2.81 28.42 15.85
CA THR A 262 3.38 29.69 15.40
C THR A 262 3.33 30.70 16.57
N PRO A 263 4.45 31.31 16.97
CA PRO A 263 4.51 32.29 18.06
C PRO A 263 3.54 33.47 17.90
N SER A 264 3.04 33.68 16.67
CA SER A 264 2.10 34.74 16.32
C SER A 264 0.63 34.34 16.43
N LYS A 265 0.31 33.04 16.69
CA LYS A 265 -1.06 32.54 16.78
C LYS A 265 -1.46 32.28 18.23
N LYS A 266 -2.39 33.05 18.75
CA LYS A 266 -3.01 32.83 20.06
C LYS A 266 -4.44 32.39 19.92
N TYR A 267 -4.81 31.39 20.70
CA TYR A 267 -6.15 30.86 20.75
C TYR A 267 -6.83 31.26 22.07
N GLU A 268 -8.08 31.65 21.99
CA GLU A 268 -8.85 31.96 23.19
C GLU A 268 -8.96 30.74 24.10
N GLY A 269 -8.49 30.87 25.33
CA GLY A 269 -8.44 29.76 26.29
C GLY A 269 -7.24 28.83 26.13
N PHE A 270 -6.28 29.14 25.25
CA PHE A 270 -5.00 28.43 25.17
C PHE A 270 -4.26 28.48 26.50
N ARG A 271 -3.78 27.33 26.96
CA ARG A 271 -2.91 27.21 28.13
C ARG A 271 -1.49 26.86 27.65
N PRO A 272 -0.46 27.58 28.10
CA PRO A 272 0.91 27.19 27.86
C PRO A 272 1.15 25.74 28.30
N GLY A 273 1.76 24.91 27.41
CA GLY A 273 1.97 23.48 27.65
C GLY A 273 0.91 22.56 27.05
N GLN A 274 -0.16 23.08 26.47
CA GLN A 274 -1.10 22.30 25.64
C GLN A 274 -0.63 22.20 24.18
N ASP A 275 0.38 22.97 23.84
CA ASP A 275 1.04 22.86 22.55
C ASP A 275 1.89 21.59 22.52
N GLN A 276 1.68 20.78 21.50
CA GLN A 276 2.40 19.54 21.37
C GLN A 276 3.18 19.54 20.05
N PRO A 277 4.40 18.99 20.05
CA PRO A 277 5.19 18.92 18.82
C PRO A 277 4.49 18.03 17.79
N GLN A 278 4.45 18.50 16.54
CA GLN A 278 3.92 17.72 15.42
C GLN A 278 4.88 16.61 14.97
N SER A 279 6.15 16.74 15.35
CA SER A 279 7.22 15.83 14.93
C SER A 279 7.84 15.11 16.10
N GLY A 280 8.21 13.86 15.87
CA GLY A 280 9.02 13.04 16.75
C GLY A 280 10.21 12.43 16.01
N SER A 281 11.11 11.79 16.76
CA SER A 281 12.24 11.07 16.18
C SER A 281 12.65 9.90 17.05
N ALA A 282 13.27 8.88 16.44
CA ALA A 282 13.91 7.78 17.12
C ALA A 282 15.29 7.50 16.52
N VAL A 283 16.20 6.97 17.34
CA VAL A 283 17.50 6.46 16.90
C VAL A 283 17.34 4.98 16.59
N LEU A 284 17.81 4.55 15.43
CA LEU A 284 17.87 3.15 15.04
C LEU A 284 19.26 2.58 15.33
N ASP A 285 19.32 1.36 15.85
CA ASP A 285 20.58 0.67 16.11
C ASP A 285 21.37 0.45 14.81
N ASN A 286 20.70 0.01 13.76
CA ASN A 286 21.27 -0.11 12.42
C ASN A 286 20.26 0.31 11.34
N PRO A 287 20.28 1.57 10.90
CA PRO A 287 19.30 2.07 9.93
C PRO A 287 19.39 1.45 8.52
N ASN A 288 20.40 0.59 8.26
CA ASN A 288 20.47 -0.15 7.00
C ASN A 288 19.70 -1.48 7.06
N ASP A 289 19.34 -1.94 8.26
CA ASP A 289 18.52 -3.13 8.43
C ASP A 289 17.04 -2.83 8.20
N TYR A 290 16.25 -3.89 8.00
CA TYR A 290 14.81 -3.75 7.90
C TYR A 290 14.18 -3.47 9.26
N HIS A 291 13.44 -2.38 9.33
CA HIS A 291 12.60 -1.99 10.47
C HIS A 291 11.14 -1.92 10.07
N ILE A 292 10.24 -2.03 11.04
CA ILE A 292 8.80 -1.84 10.83
C ILE A 292 8.43 -0.44 11.35
N TYR A 293 8.06 0.42 10.43
CA TYR A 293 7.56 1.76 10.72
C TYR A 293 6.04 1.74 10.69
N SER A 294 5.40 2.29 11.71
CA SER A 294 3.95 2.23 11.81
C SER A 294 3.35 3.55 12.25
N VAL A 295 2.12 3.79 11.79
CA VAL A 295 1.27 4.86 12.30
C VAL A 295 -0.15 4.34 12.56
N GLU A 296 -0.71 4.75 13.67
CA GLU A 296 -2.14 4.62 13.99
C GLU A 296 -2.80 5.99 13.95
N VAL A 297 -3.91 6.09 13.24
CA VAL A 297 -4.74 7.30 13.17
C VAL A 297 -6.10 6.97 13.73
N THR A 298 -6.40 7.56 14.88
CA THR A 298 -7.67 7.39 15.58
C THR A 298 -8.29 8.76 15.88
N ASP A 299 -9.49 8.80 16.44
CA ASP A 299 -10.11 10.04 16.91
C ASP A 299 -9.44 10.62 18.16
N GLU A 300 -8.61 9.82 18.85
CA GLU A 300 -7.86 10.24 20.04
C GLU A 300 -6.47 10.80 19.70
N ALA A 301 -5.77 10.19 18.75
CA ALA A 301 -4.39 10.55 18.43
C ALA A 301 -3.92 10.01 17.07
N VAL A 302 -2.86 10.66 16.54
CA VAL A 302 -1.92 10.04 15.60
C VAL A 302 -0.75 9.52 16.42
N THR A 303 -0.43 8.23 16.31
CA THR A 303 0.62 7.59 17.11
C THR A 303 1.57 6.83 16.20
N TRP A 304 2.88 7.08 16.35
CA TRP A 304 3.93 6.45 15.55
C TRP A 304 4.72 5.44 16.34
N TYR A 305 5.18 4.41 15.64
CA TYR A 305 5.98 3.33 16.20
C TYR A 305 7.16 2.98 15.26
N ALA A 306 8.27 2.58 15.86
CA ALA A 306 9.35 1.88 15.17
C ALA A 306 9.56 0.53 15.88
N ASP A 307 9.52 -0.58 15.13
CA ASP A 307 9.62 -1.96 15.64
C ASP A 307 8.67 -2.25 16.82
N GLY A 308 7.47 -1.69 16.74
CA GLY A 308 6.44 -1.83 17.79
C GLY A 308 6.62 -0.95 19.01
N VAL A 309 7.71 -0.17 19.09
CA VAL A 309 7.94 0.78 20.17
C VAL A 309 7.38 2.16 19.78
N GLN A 310 6.51 2.72 20.61
CA GLN A 310 5.97 4.07 20.37
C GLN A 310 7.09 5.11 20.42
N ILE A 311 7.22 5.89 19.34
CA ILE A 311 8.24 6.96 19.22
C ILE A 311 7.65 8.35 19.37
N HIS A 312 6.40 8.53 18.98
CA HIS A 312 5.71 9.81 19.08
C HIS A 312 4.19 9.64 19.16
N GLN A 313 3.51 10.65 19.68
CA GLN A 313 2.06 10.74 19.67
C GLN A 313 1.60 12.20 19.58
N TYR A 314 0.74 12.50 18.62
CA TYR A 314 0.04 13.78 18.47
C TYR A 314 -1.43 13.59 18.88
N LYS A 315 -1.81 14.12 20.04
CA LYS A 315 -3.13 13.91 20.63
C LYS A 315 -4.18 14.85 20.05
N ASN A 316 -5.39 14.34 19.87
CA ASN A 316 -6.56 15.19 19.63
C ASN A 316 -6.89 15.98 20.92
N ILE A 317 -6.57 17.27 20.93
CA ILE A 317 -6.71 18.12 22.13
C ILE A 317 -8.15 18.14 22.68
N ARG A 318 -9.15 17.88 21.84
CA ARG A 318 -10.55 17.76 22.24
C ARG A 318 -10.76 16.75 23.37
N HIS A 319 -9.93 15.71 23.42
CA HIS A 319 -9.97 14.67 24.45
C HIS A 319 -9.08 14.98 25.67
N THR A 320 -8.24 16.02 25.60
CA THR A 320 -7.29 16.38 26.66
C THR A 320 -7.67 17.64 27.43
N THR A 321 -8.70 18.35 26.99
CA THR A 321 -9.19 19.54 27.69
C THR A 321 -10.28 19.15 28.70
N ASP A 322 -10.22 19.80 29.85
CA ASP A 322 -11.16 19.65 30.94
C ASP A 322 -12.63 19.84 30.50
N ASP A 323 -13.55 19.52 31.40
CA ASP A 323 -15.01 19.53 31.22
C ASP A 323 -15.63 20.83 30.65
N ASN A 324 -14.82 21.84 30.35
CA ASN A 324 -15.27 23.12 29.80
C ASN A 324 -15.36 23.18 28.28
N GLY A 325 -15.08 22.07 27.57
CA GLY A 325 -15.30 21.89 26.15
C GLY A 325 -14.94 23.11 25.30
N TYR A 326 -13.64 23.36 25.12
CA TYR A 326 -13.21 24.52 24.32
C TYR A 326 -13.78 24.46 22.91
N LYS A 327 -14.58 25.45 22.55
CA LYS A 327 -15.03 25.69 21.18
C LYS A 327 -14.27 26.85 20.58
N TYR A 328 -13.69 26.65 19.42
CA TYR A 328 -12.93 27.67 18.68
C TYR A 328 -13.71 28.10 17.43
N ALA A 329 -13.71 29.41 17.12
CA ALA A 329 -14.36 29.93 15.93
C ALA A 329 -13.48 29.73 14.67
N ALA A 330 -14.11 29.70 13.48
CA ALA A 330 -13.41 29.55 12.21
C ALA A 330 -12.56 30.77 11.82
N GLU A 331 -12.82 31.93 12.39
CA GLU A 331 -12.21 33.20 12.02
C GLU A 331 -11.26 33.70 13.09
N SER A 332 -10.18 34.34 12.68
CA SER A 332 -9.25 34.99 13.58
C SER A 332 -9.67 36.41 13.88
N THR A 333 -9.40 36.86 15.09
CA THR A 333 -9.50 38.28 15.47
C THR A 333 -8.11 38.82 15.84
N THR A 334 -7.93 40.15 15.77
CA THR A 334 -6.69 40.79 16.19
C THR A 334 -6.89 41.41 17.56
N SER A 335 -6.02 41.10 18.53
CA SER A 335 -6.02 41.74 19.85
C SER A 335 -5.62 43.19 19.76
N SER A 336 -5.89 43.97 20.83
CA SER A 336 -5.40 45.33 20.96
C SER A 336 -3.88 45.48 20.94
N ALA A 337 -3.16 44.37 21.17
CA ALA A 337 -1.69 44.28 21.08
C ALA A 337 -1.19 43.87 19.68
N GLY A 338 -2.09 43.76 18.67
CA GLY A 338 -1.74 43.39 17.31
C GLY A 338 -1.53 41.87 17.11
N GLU A 339 -1.92 41.05 18.09
CA GLU A 339 -1.77 39.59 18.01
C GLU A 339 -2.98 38.94 17.34
N THR A 340 -2.77 38.00 16.45
CA THR A 340 -3.84 37.23 15.83
C THR A 340 -4.38 36.21 16.84
N ILE A 341 -5.66 36.31 17.16
CA ILE A 341 -6.36 35.41 18.07
C ILE A 341 -7.34 34.57 17.27
N TYR A 342 -7.27 33.25 17.43
CA TYR A 342 -8.22 32.32 16.84
C TYR A 342 -9.29 31.95 17.89
N PRO A 343 -10.57 32.25 17.66
CA PRO A 343 -11.63 31.94 18.59
C PRO A 343 -11.85 30.43 18.78
N LYS A 344 -12.39 30.04 19.93
CA LYS A 344 -12.54 28.63 20.38
C LYS A 344 -13.12 27.64 19.35
N ALA A 345 -14.00 28.08 18.43
CA ALA A 345 -14.62 27.18 17.43
C ALA A 345 -13.61 26.59 16.43
N ASN A 346 -12.43 27.19 16.23
CA ASN A 346 -11.38 26.64 15.34
C ASN A 346 -10.55 25.53 15.96
N TYR A 347 -10.61 25.40 17.26
CA TYR A 347 -9.87 24.37 17.98
C TYR A 347 -10.41 22.96 17.71
N LEU A 348 -11.70 22.84 17.41
CA LEU A 348 -12.32 21.59 16.99
C LEU A 348 -11.77 21.10 15.64
N LYS A 349 -11.13 21.98 14.86
CA LYS A 349 -10.47 21.65 13.60
C LYS A 349 -8.98 21.34 13.74
N ASN A 350 -8.43 21.40 14.96
CA ASN A 350 -7.01 21.13 15.21
C ASN A 350 -6.60 19.66 15.04
N TYR A 351 -7.54 18.81 14.68
CA TYR A 351 -7.29 17.42 14.42
C TYR A 351 -7.96 17.01 13.11
N PRO A 352 -7.40 17.38 11.96
CA PRO A 352 -8.00 17.13 10.64
C PRO A 352 -7.90 15.67 10.21
N PHE A 353 -7.19 14.84 10.97
CA PHE A 353 -6.78 13.50 10.57
C PHE A 353 -7.93 12.50 10.46
N MET A 354 -9.10 12.82 10.99
CA MET A 354 -10.33 12.01 10.86
C MET A 354 -11.28 12.49 9.75
N GLU A 355 -10.96 13.61 9.09
CA GLU A 355 -11.90 14.27 8.16
C GLU A 355 -11.68 13.86 6.71
N ASN A 356 -10.59 13.15 6.41
CA ASN A 356 -10.16 12.88 5.03
C ASN A 356 -9.94 11.39 4.80
N ARG A 357 -10.02 10.98 3.55
CA ARG A 357 -9.44 9.72 3.09
C ARG A 357 -7.98 9.94 2.74
N TYR A 358 -7.17 8.90 2.83
CA TYR A 358 -5.73 8.96 2.67
C TYR A 358 -5.25 7.98 1.60
N PHE A 359 -4.12 8.26 0.99
CA PHE A 359 -3.35 7.34 0.17
C PHE A 359 -1.88 7.36 0.59
N ALA A 360 -1.19 6.22 0.40
CA ALA A 360 0.21 6.10 0.76
C ALA A 360 1.14 6.52 -0.39
N ILE A 361 2.32 7.01 0.00
CA ILE A 361 3.42 7.35 -0.91
C ILE A 361 4.71 6.77 -0.34
N PHE A 362 5.56 6.29 -1.23
CA PHE A 362 6.95 5.93 -0.97
C PHE A 362 7.83 6.71 -1.92
N ASP A 363 8.85 7.35 -1.42
CA ASP A 363 9.80 8.05 -2.28
C ASP A 363 11.21 8.13 -1.72
N ILE A 364 12.11 8.41 -2.63
CA ILE A 364 13.49 8.75 -2.35
C ILE A 364 13.83 10.04 -3.10
N ALA A 365 14.55 10.93 -2.44
CA ALA A 365 14.94 12.23 -2.94
C ALA A 365 16.41 12.51 -2.66
N VAL A 366 16.94 13.57 -3.26
CA VAL A 366 18.33 14.02 -3.05
C VAL A 366 18.32 15.52 -2.78
N GLY A 367 19.10 15.96 -1.81
CA GLY A 367 19.15 17.37 -1.40
C GLY A 367 18.17 17.66 -0.28
N SER A 368 17.38 18.72 -0.41
CA SER A 368 16.43 19.18 0.61
C SER A 368 17.06 19.87 1.83
N SER A 369 16.36 20.86 2.35
CA SER A 369 16.70 21.48 3.65
C SER A 369 16.56 20.50 4.83
N PHE A 370 15.77 19.44 4.68
CA PHE A 370 15.62 18.38 5.66
C PHE A 370 16.96 17.68 5.97
N VAL A 371 17.81 17.49 4.97
CA VAL A 371 19.17 16.93 5.12
C VAL A 371 20.26 17.99 5.12
N GLY A 372 19.93 19.24 5.43
CA GLY A 372 20.88 20.36 5.49
C GLY A 372 21.37 20.86 4.13
N GLY A 373 20.68 20.50 3.07
CA GLY A 373 20.93 20.96 1.71
C GLY A 373 19.96 22.06 1.25
N THR A 374 19.59 22.01 -0.01
CA THR A 374 18.69 22.97 -0.66
C THR A 374 17.47 22.27 -1.25
N ASN A 375 16.31 22.94 -1.25
CA ASN A 375 15.11 22.47 -1.91
C ASN A 375 15.07 22.80 -3.42
N LYS A 376 16.04 23.55 -3.92
CA LYS A 376 16.09 23.94 -5.33
C LYS A 376 16.93 22.95 -6.12
N LYS A 377 16.39 22.40 -7.19
CA LYS A 377 17.04 21.39 -8.04
C LYS A 377 18.38 21.85 -8.60
N ASP A 378 18.45 23.07 -9.10
CA ASP A 378 19.62 23.67 -9.73
C ASP A 378 20.74 24.02 -8.73
N GLU A 379 20.47 24.00 -7.44
CA GLU A 379 21.44 24.27 -6.38
C GLU A 379 21.96 22.97 -5.71
N VAL A 380 21.40 21.79 -6.02
CA VAL A 380 21.87 20.50 -5.48
C VAL A 380 23.21 20.15 -6.14
N PRO A 381 24.29 19.96 -5.34
CA PRO A 381 25.59 19.64 -5.90
C PRO A 381 25.56 18.33 -6.69
N ALA A 382 26.09 18.35 -7.91
CA ALA A 382 26.31 17.16 -8.71
C ALA A 382 27.30 16.21 -7.99
N THR A 383 26.95 14.93 -7.87
CA THR A 383 27.80 13.93 -7.24
C THR A 383 27.93 12.71 -8.15
N GLU A 384 29.03 12.63 -8.87
CA GLU A 384 29.32 11.49 -9.75
C GLU A 384 29.35 10.19 -8.95
N GLY A 385 28.67 9.17 -9.49
CA GLY A 385 28.57 7.85 -8.86
C GLY A 385 27.59 7.78 -7.70
N PHE A 386 26.80 8.84 -7.44
CA PHE A 386 25.74 8.79 -6.43
C PHE A 386 24.78 7.63 -6.73
N ASN A 387 24.55 6.80 -5.71
CA ASN A 387 23.71 5.62 -5.85
C ASN A 387 23.15 5.23 -4.48
N ALA A 388 22.01 5.78 -4.12
CA ALA A 388 21.28 5.46 -2.91
C ALA A 388 20.08 4.55 -3.21
N GLN A 389 19.65 3.79 -2.19
CA GLN A 389 18.53 2.86 -2.33
C GLN A 389 17.75 2.76 -1.03
N PHE A 390 16.44 2.79 -1.17
CA PHE A 390 15.45 2.57 -0.12
C PHE A 390 14.54 1.40 -0.53
N ASP A 391 14.57 0.33 0.25
CA ASP A 391 13.84 -0.92 -0.02
C ASP A 391 12.57 -0.98 0.81
N ILE A 392 11.43 -1.24 0.18
CA ILE A 392 10.16 -1.56 0.83
C ILE A 392 9.92 -3.06 0.66
N ASP A 393 9.96 -3.80 1.77
CA ASP A 393 9.72 -5.24 1.80
C ASP A 393 8.22 -5.54 1.71
N TRP A 394 7.42 -4.84 2.52
CA TRP A 394 5.98 -4.90 2.47
C TRP A 394 5.32 -3.68 3.11
N ILE A 395 4.08 -3.43 2.70
CA ILE A 395 3.16 -2.53 3.37
C ILE A 395 1.87 -3.26 3.76
N LYS A 396 1.33 -2.90 4.91
CA LYS A 396 0.03 -3.36 5.40
C LYS A 396 -0.79 -2.17 5.87
N ILE A 397 -2.01 -2.03 5.36
CA ILE A 397 -2.98 -1.02 5.77
C ILE A 397 -4.19 -1.77 6.34
N SER A 398 -4.58 -1.43 7.56
CA SER A 398 -5.65 -2.12 8.29
C SER A 398 -6.63 -1.12 8.90
N LYS A 399 -7.89 -1.53 8.97
CA LYS A 399 -8.88 -0.88 9.85
C LYS A 399 -8.52 -1.19 11.30
N ILE A 400 -8.68 -0.21 12.17
CA ILE A 400 -8.59 -0.40 13.62
C ILE A 400 -9.92 0.02 14.27
N LYS A 401 -10.17 -0.48 15.47
CA LYS A 401 -11.41 -0.20 16.23
C LYS A 401 -11.28 1.11 17.00
#